data_9cebd3f04761d46dc13d0a7a31f9426f
#
_entry.id   9cebd3f04761d46dc13d0a7a31f9426f
#
_cell.length_a   1.000
_cell.length_b   1.000
_cell.length_c   1.000
_cell.angle_alpha   90.00
_cell.angle_beta   90.00
_cell.angle_gamma   90.00
#
_symmetry.space_group_name_H-M   'P 1'
#
loop_
_entity.id
_entity.type
_entity.pdbx_description
1 polymer ?
#
loop_
_entity_poly.entity_id
_entity_poly.type
_entity_poly.pdbx_seq_one_letter_code
_entity_poly.pdbx_strand_id
1 'polypeptide(L)'
;KFHDTEYSVIPDQIEAGTFMMAAAATRGDVLIKNVIPKHLETISAKLIEIGAEIEESDDAVRVVAAQRLRHTQIKTLPYPGFPTDMQPQMAITLGLSTGTSTITESIFENRFRYVEELRRMGANIKMVEGNTAIIHGVEKYTGASVAAPDLRAGAALVIAGLAAEGYTTVTQIGYIQRGYERFDEKLRALGGLIEKVDSEKETNKFIYKTGTVN
;
A
#
# COMPACT_ATOMS: atom_id res chain seq x y z
N LYS A 1 40.95 8.56 -9.43
CA LYS A 1 40.68 8.15 -10.83
C LYS A 1 39.41 7.32 -10.82
N PHE A 2 38.41 7.70 -11.60
CA PHE A 2 37.25 6.85 -11.88
C PHE A 2 37.70 5.75 -12.85
N HIS A 3 37.05 4.59 -12.77
CA HIS A 3 37.23 3.45 -13.66
C HIS A 3 35.88 2.93 -14.08
N ASP A 4 35.81 2.21 -15.16
CA ASP A 4 34.57 1.61 -15.64
C ASP A 4 34.11 0.54 -14.66
N THR A 5 32.80 0.51 -14.40
CA THR A 5 32.15 -0.42 -13.46
C THR A 5 30.83 -0.90 -14.06
N GLU A 6 30.58 -2.18 -13.95
CA GLU A 6 29.30 -2.80 -14.26
C GLU A 6 28.57 -3.12 -12.94
N TYR A 7 27.30 -2.70 -12.84
CA TYR A 7 26.50 -2.91 -11.65
C TYR A 7 25.04 -3.20 -12.03
N SER A 8 24.49 -4.26 -11.45
CA SER A 8 23.05 -4.58 -11.57
C SER A 8 22.28 -3.91 -10.44
N VAL A 9 21.25 -3.13 -10.80
CA VAL A 9 20.38 -2.50 -9.80
C VAL A 9 19.61 -3.58 -9.03
N ILE A 10 19.62 -3.47 -7.71
CA ILE A 10 18.87 -4.39 -6.85
C ILE A 10 17.36 -4.16 -6.96
N PRO A 11 16.52 -5.19 -6.68
CA PRO A 11 15.06 -5.05 -6.68
C PRO A 11 14.57 -3.98 -5.70
N ASP A 12 13.51 -3.25 -6.09
CA ASP A 12 12.89 -2.23 -5.25
C ASP A 12 12.07 -2.88 -4.11
N GLN A 13 12.57 -2.75 -2.89
CA GLN A 13 11.88 -3.24 -1.69
C GLN A 13 10.54 -2.54 -1.43
N ILE A 14 10.37 -1.29 -1.85
CA ILE A 14 9.14 -0.54 -1.61
C ILE A 14 8.05 -0.95 -2.61
N GLU A 15 8.41 -1.19 -3.86
CA GLU A 15 7.47 -1.78 -4.82
C GLU A 15 7.03 -3.17 -4.33
N ALA A 16 7.97 -4.04 -3.96
CA ALA A 16 7.67 -5.37 -3.42
C ALA A 16 6.75 -5.29 -2.19
N GLY A 17 7.11 -4.47 -1.19
CA GLY A 17 6.31 -4.25 0.00
C GLY A 17 4.91 -3.69 -0.30
N THR A 18 4.78 -2.86 -1.33
CA THR A 18 3.47 -2.34 -1.78
C THR A 18 2.57 -3.47 -2.28
N PHE A 19 3.10 -4.43 -3.05
CA PHE A 19 2.33 -5.62 -3.46
C PHE A 19 2.03 -6.57 -2.29
N MET A 20 2.93 -6.69 -1.31
CA MET A 20 2.65 -7.41 -0.06
C MET A 20 1.45 -6.80 0.67
N MET A 21 1.41 -5.46 0.80
CA MET A 21 0.28 -4.75 1.41
C MET A 21 -1.01 -4.86 0.57
N ALA A 22 -0.90 -4.86 -0.76
CA ALA A 22 -2.06 -5.08 -1.63
C ALA A 22 -2.68 -6.46 -1.37
N ALA A 23 -1.86 -7.53 -1.32
CA ALA A 23 -2.33 -8.86 -0.97
C ALA A 23 -2.99 -8.88 0.42
N ALA A 24 -2.36 -8.27 1.41
CA ALA A 24 -2.84 -8.22 2.79
C ALA A 24 -4.19 -7.46 2.92
N ALA A 25 -4.32 -6.29 2.29
CA ALA A 25 -5.52 -5.46 2.35
C ALA A 25 -6.72 -6.06 1.60
N THR A 26 -6.46 -6.79 0.50
CA THR A 26 -7.50 -7.41 -0.33
C THR A 26 -7.81 -8.87 0.05
N ARG A 27 -7.19 -9.39 1.12
CA ARG A 27 -7.30 -10.78 1.56
C ARG A 27 -6.90 -11.77 0.45
N GLY A 28 -5.83 -11.45 -0.25
CA GLY A 28 -5.30 -12.20 -1.38
C GLY A 28 -4.23 -13.20 -0.99
N ASP A 29 -3.76 -13.93 -2.01
CA ASP A 29 -2.63 -14.85 -1.99
C ASP A 29 -1.73 -14.50 -3.17
N VAL A 30 -0.56 -13.91 -2.91
CA VAL A 30 0.34 -13.38 -3.95
C VAL A 30 1.77 -13.80 -3.69
N LEU A 31 2.41 -14.34 -4.73
CA LEU A 31 3.85 -14.63 -4.77
C LEU A 31 4.58 -13.50 -5.49
N ILE A 32 5.47 -12.81 -4.78
CA ILE A 32 6.31 -11.73 -5.28
C ILE A 32 7.72 -12.29 -5.52
N LYS A 33 8.17 -12.27 -6.78
CA LYS A 33 9.46 -12.82 -7.23
C LYS A 33 10.47 -11.72 -7.52
N ASN A 34 11.73 -12.13 -7.68
CA ASN A 34 12.87 -11.23 -7.91
C ASN A 34 12.98 -10.17 -6.80
N VAL A 35 12.94 -10.60 -5.56
CA VAL A 35 13.12 -9.77 -4.37
C VAL A 35 14.29 -10.26 -3.53
N ILE A 36 14.75 -9.45 -2.63
CA ILE A 36 15.71 -9.85 -1.59
C ILE A 36 14.93 -9.88 -0.27
N PRO A 37 14.51 -11.07 0.23
CA PRO A 37 13.64 -11.18 1.41
C PRO A 37 14.18 -10.46 2.62
N LYS A 38 15.50 -10.47 2.81
CA LYS A 38 16.18 -9.73 3.88
C LYS A 38 15.89 -8.22 3.88
N HIS A 39 15.63 -7.62 2.72
CA HIS A 39 15.27 -6.21 2.63
C HIS A 39 13.80 -5.96 3.03
N LEU A 40 12.98 -7.00 3.06
CA LEU A 40 11.56 -6.96 3.41
C LEU A 40 11.28 -7.38 4.86
N GLU A 41 12.31 -7.75 5.63
CA GLU A 41 12.21 -8.37 6.95
C GLU A 41 11.27 -7.61 7.90
N THR A 42 11.38 -6.28 7.98
CA THR A 42 10.53 -5.48 8.86
C THR A 42 9.07 -5.40 8.38
N ILE A 43 8.85 -5.47 7.07
CA ILE A 43 7.52 -5.49 6.45
C ILE A 43 6.90 -6.86 6.69
N SER A 44 7.63 -7.95 6.39
CA SER A 44 7.23 -9.35 6.65
C SER A 44 6.87 -9.54 8.14
N ALA A 45 7.73 -9.09 9.05
CA ALA A 45 7.52 -9.21 10.49
C ALA A 45 6.22 -8.52 10.94
N LYS A 46 5.91 -7.32 10.41
CA LYS A 46 4.67 -6.61 10.76
C LYS A 46 3.43 -7.27 10.14
N LEU A 47 3.53 -7.80 8.94
CA LEU A 47 2.44 -8.56 8.33
C LEU A 47 2.15 -9.86 9.11
N ILE A 48 3.17 -10.59 9.55
CA ILE A 48 3.02 -11.77 10.43
C ILE A 48 2.37 -11.37 11.77
N GLU A 49 2.85 -10.29 12.39
CA GLU A 49 2.30 -9.79 13.66
C GLU A 49 0.80 -9.51 13.59
N ILE A 50 0.33 -8.95 12.48
CA ILE A 50 -1.10 -8.67 12.28
C ILE A 50 -1.90 -9.88 11.77
N GLY A 51 -1.25 -10.99 11.46
CA GLY A 51 -1.90 -12.28 11.18
C GLY A 51 -1.91 -12.70 9.71
N ALA A 52 -1.09 -12.11 8.85
CA ALA A 52 -0.82 -12.65 7.53
C ALA A 52 0.17 -13.83 7.61
N GLU A 53 0.07 -14.75 6.68
CA GLU A 53 1.05 -15.82 6.50
C GLU A 53 2.10 -15.34 5.48
N ILE A 54 3.37 -15.49 5.82
CA ILE A 54 4.50 -15.12 4.96
C ILE A 54 5.38 -16.35 4.77
N GLU A 55 5.60 -16.71 3.50
CA GLU A 55 6.56 -17.74 3.12
C GLU A 55 7.69 -17.08 2.32
N GLU A 56 8.93 -17.26 2.78
CA GLU A 56 10.13 -16.70 2.13
C GLU A 56 10.94 -17.81 1.47
N SER A 57 11.47 -17.53 0.29
CA SER A 57 12.44 -18.36 -0.41
C SER A 57 13.65 -17.50 -0.81
N ASP A 58 14.60 -18.03 -1.58
CA ASP A 58 15.85 -17.31 -1.88
C ASP A 58 15.62 -15.96 -2.56
N ASP A 59 14.64 -15.86 -3.45
CA ASP A 59 14.36 -14.68 -4.27
C ASP A 59 12.87 -14.31 -4.34
N ALA A 60 12.04 -14.87 -3.46
CA ALA A 60 10.61 -14.62 -3.48
C ALA A 60 9.99 -14.58 -2.08
N VAL A 61 8.88 -13.86 -1.96
CA VAL A 61 8.03 -13.79 -0.76
C VAL A 61 6.59 -14.02 -1.19
N ARG A 62 5.91 -14.99 -0.54
CA ARG A 62 4.47 -15.22 -0.68
C ARG A 62 3.75 -14.63 0.51
N VAL A 63 2.68 -13.89 0.25
CA VAL A 63 1.81 -13.30 1.27
C VAL A 63 0.42 -13.88 1.13
N VAL A 64 -0.11 -14.44 2.22
CA VAL A 64 -1.49 -14.95 2.30
C VAL A 64 -2.21 -14.27 3.45
N ALA A 65 -3.37 -13.68 3.18
CA ALA A 65 -4.21 -13.02 4.17
C ALA A 65 -5.65 -13.52 4.12
N ALA A 66 -5.88 -14.81 4.45
CA ALA A 66 -7.19 -15.44 4.36
C ALA A 66 -8.22 -14.87 5.34
N GLN A 67 -7.78 -14.24 6.43
CA GLN A 67 -8.63 -13.71 7.50
C GLN A 67 -8.46 -12.19 7.63
N ARG A 68 -9.42 -11.56 8.31
CA ARG A 68 -9.28 -10.15 8.69
C ARG A 68 -8.10 -9.97 9.64
N LEU A 69 -7.21 -9.07 9.30
CA LEU A 69 -5.97 -8.82 10.03
C LEU A 69 -6.25 -8.13 11.38
N ARG A 70 -5.28 -8.20 12.28
CA ARG A 70 -5.34 -7.60 13.62
C ARG A 70 -4.67 -6.23 13.64
N HIS A 71 -4.95 -5.47 14.69
CA HIS A 71 -4.28 -4.20 14.96
C HIS A 71 -2.84 -4.38 15.41
N THR A 72 -2.03 -3.34 15.23
CA THR A 72 -0.65 -3.25 15.75
C THR A 72 -0.23 -1.80 15.99
N GLN A 73 0.95 -1.62 16.56
CA GLN A 73 1.63 -0.34 16.69
C GLN A 73 2.85 -0.30 15.78
N ILE A 74 3.01 0.80 15.04
CA ILE A 74 4.12 1.03 14.13
C ILE A 74 4.76 2.37 14.44
N LYS A 75 6.09 2.38 14.38
CA LYS A 75 6.89 3.59 14.33
C LYS A 75 7.84 3.49 13.16
N THR A 76 7.82 4.50 12.28
CA THR A 76 8.80 4.57 11.19
C THR A 76 10.18 4.91 11.75
N LEU A 77 11.20 4.23 11.26
CA LEU A 77 12.59 4.38 11.71
C LEU A 77 13.53 4.25 10.50
N PRO A 78 14.75 4.80 10.57
CA PRO A 78 15.78 4.50 9.60
C PRO A 78 16.03 3.00 9.49
N TYR A 79 16.51 2.55 8.32
CA TYR A 79 16.89 1.15 8.12
C TYR A 79 17.81 0.65 9.25
N PRO A 80 17.60 -0.54 9.83
CA PRO A 80 16.63 -1.58 9.42
C PRO A 80 15.23 -1.47 10.07
N GLY A 81 14.79 -0.30 10.51
CA GLY A 81 13.44 -0.10 11.05
C GLY A 81 12.35 -0.10 9.97
N PHE A 82 11.07 0.07 10.38
CA PHE A 82 9.95 0.11 9.45
C PHE A 82 10.04 1.35 8.55
N PRO A 83 10.11 1.19 7.21
CA PRO A 83 10.39 2.31 6.31
C PRO A 83 9.22 3.29 6.20
N THR A 84 9.54 4.59 6.23
CA THR A 84 8.55 5.66 6.03
C THR A 84 7.80 5.54 4.70
N ASP A 85 8.44 4.99 3.65
CA ASP A 85 7.83 4.79 2.34
C ASP A 85 6.75 3.69 2.31
N MET A 86 6.68 2.86 3.35
CA MET A 86 5.63 1.86 3.53
C MET A 86 4.52 2.30 4.50
N GLN A 87 4.67 3.47 5.11
CA GLN A 87 3.73 3.97 6.11
C GLN A 87 2.31 4.18 5.55
N PRO A 88 2.09 4.79 4.36
CA PRO A 88 0.74 4.95 3.80
C PRO A 88 0.07 3.60 3.48
N GLN A 89 0.79 2.67 2.86
CA GLN A 89 0.26 1.34 2.50
C GLN A 89 -0.14 0.55 3.75
N MET A 90 0.69 0.60 4.79
CA MET A 90 0.37 -0.04 6.06
C MET A 90 -0.84 0.61 6.76
N ALA A 91 -0.97 1.94 6.72
CA ALA A 91 -2.12 2.63 7.28
C ALA A 91 -3.44 2.19 6.64
N ILE A 92 -3.45 1.99 5.33
CA ILE A 92 -4.61 1.47 4.60
C ILE A 92 -4.94 0.04 5.02
N THR A 93 -3.94 -0.82 5.10
CA THR A 93 -4.11 -2.21 5.56
C THR A 93 -4.66 -2.27 6.99
N LEU A 94 -4.11 -1.46 7.90
CA LEU A 94 -4.57 -1.37 9.28
C LEU A 94 -5.97 -0.74 9.41
N GLY A 95 -6.36 0.12 8.49
CA GLY A 95 -7.72 0.66 8.43
C GLY A 95 -8.80 -0.39 8.18
N LEU A 96 -8.43 -1.56 7.61
CA LEU A 96 -9.32 -2.71 7.42
C LEU A 96 -9.12 -3.80 8.49
N SER A 97 -8.22 -3.61 9.44
CA SER A 97 -7.93 -4.57 10.51
C SER A 97 -9.02 -4.57 11.59
N THR A 98 -8.93 -5.50 12.54
CA THR A 98 -9.75 -5.43 13.78
C THR A 98 -9.06 -4.55 14.81
N GLY A 99 -9.83 -3.90 15.67
CA GLY A 99 -9.31 -3.13 16.81
C GLY A 99 -8.75 -1.76 16.42
N THR A 100 -7.80 -1.27 17.21
CA THR A 100 -7.22 0.07 17.07
C THR A 100 -5.71 -0.01 16.92
N SER A 101 -5.21 0.52 15.82
CA SER A 101 -3.77 0.62 15.51
C SER A 101 -3.25 2.02 15.73
N THR A 102 -1.93 2.13 15.94
CA THR A 102 -1.25 3.42 16.03
C THR A 102 -0.07 3.42 15.08
N ILE A 103 0.08 4.47 14.30
CA ILE A 103 1.26 4.71 13.46
C ILE A 103 1.89 6.04 13.88
N THR A 104 3.15 6.01 14.30
CA THR A 104 3.95 7.21 14.56
C THR A 104 4.98 7.38 13.45
N GLU A 105 4.92 8.49 12.73
CA GLU A 105 5.88 8.89 11.72
C GLU A 105 7.00 9.72 12.36
N SER A 106 8.24 9.26 12.25
CA SER A 106 9.39 9.93 12.86
C SER A 106 10.48 10.32 11.86
N ILE A 107 10.26 10.09 10.57
CA ILE A 107 11.25 10.30 9.51
C ILE A 107 10.83 11.43 8.57
N PHE A 108 9.58 11.42 8.09
CA PHE A 108 9.14 12.29 7.01
C PHE A 108 8.03 13.23 7.49
N GLU A 109 8.27 14.52 7.39
CA GLU A 109 7.28 15.55 7.75
C GLU A 109 6.06 15.50 6.80
N ASN A 110 4.87 15.75 7.37
CA ASN A 110 3.61 15.77 6.60
C ASN A 110 3.29 14.48 5.80
N ARG A 111 3.72 13.31 6.29
CA ARG A 111 3.48 12.03 5.60
C ARG A 111 2.01 11.66 5.52
N PHE A 112 1.16 12.13 6.43
CA PHE A 112 -0.25 11.79 6.55
C PHE A 112 -1.21 12.56 5.62
N ARG A 113 -0.71 13.16 4.54
CA ARG A 113 -1.53 13.94 3.58
C ARG A 113 -2.66 13.15 2.95
N TYR A 114 -2.56 11.82 2.89
CA TYR A 114 -3.58 10.92 2.34
C TYR A 114 -4.75 10.66 3.30
N VAL A 115 -4.65 11.02 4.57
CA VAL A 115 -5.66 10.69 5.59
C VAL A 115 -7.03 11.26 5.24
N GLU A 116 -7.10 12.49 4.75
CA GLU A 116 -8.38 13.11 4.36
C GLU A 116 -9.00 12.37 3.15
N GLU A 117 -8.19 11.94 2.19
CA GLU A 117 -8.66 11.15 1.05
C GLU A 117 -9.18 9.78 1.52
N LEU A 118 -8.47 9.14 2.44
CA LEU A 118 -8.88 7.84 2.98
C LEU A 118 -10.14 7.96 3.86
N ARG A 119 -10.33 9.08 4.58
CA ARG A 119 -11.56 9.37 5.31
C ARG A 119 -12.78 9.46 4.38
N ARG A 120 -12.62 10.01 3.17
CA ARG A 120 -13.68 10.01 2.14
C ARG A 120 -14.10 8.60 1.73
N MET A 121 -13.19 7.65 1.86
CA MET A 121 -13.45 6.22 1.63
C MET A 121 -14.02 5.51 2.87
N GLY A 122 -14.35 6.24 3.94
CA GLY A 122 -14.94 5.70 5.17
C GLY A 122 -13.95 5.23 6.22
N ALA A 123 -12.65 5.55 6.08
CA ALA A 123 -11.67 5.22 7.12
C ALA A 123 -11.88 6.04 8.40
N ASN A 124 -11.70 5.38 9.55
CA ASN A 124 -11.77 6.02 10.85
C ASN A 124 -10.37 6.27 11.42
N ILE A 125 -9.79 7.41 11.07
CA ILE A 125 -8.42 7.79 11.45
C ILE A 125 -8.45 9.13 12.19
N LYS A 126 -7.79 9.19 13.34
CA LYS A 126 -7.59 10.42 14.11
C LYS A 126 -6.10 10.77 14.16
N MET A 127 -5.77 12.00 13.78
CA MET A 127 -4.42 12.52 13.92
C MET A 127 -4.19 13.05 15.34
N VAL A 128 -3.03 12.75 15.94
CA VAL A 128 -2.58 13.22 17.24
C VAL A 128 -1.17 13.79 17.08
N GLU A 129 -0.94 14.97 17.59
CA GLU A 129 0.35 15.68 17.61
C GLU A 129 1.02 15.83 16.22
N GLY A 130 0.21 15.76 15.14
CA GLY A 130 0.66 15.98 13.76
C GLY A 130 1.49 14.83 13.14
N ASN A 131 2.06 13.95 13.94
CA ASN A 131 2.90 12.86 13.46
C ASN A 131 2.43 11.45 13.88
N THR A 132 1.31 11.34 14.56
CA THR A 132 0.76 10.06 15.01
C THR A 132 -0.69 9.92 14.53
N ALA A 133 -1.00 8.80 13.89
CA ALA A 133 -2.34 8.41 13.49
C ALA A 133 -2.85 7.30 14.41
N ILE A 134 -4.05 7.50 14.98
CA ILE A 134 -4.83 6.45 15.62
C ILE A 134 -5.85 5.96 14.60
N ILE A 135 -5.80 4.69 14.26
CA ILE A 135 -6.58 4.06 13.20
C ILE A 135 -7.52 3.04 13.82
N HIS A 136 -8.82 3.32 13.78
CA HIS A 136 -9.86 2.36 14.19
C HIS A 136 -10.25 1.55 12.95
N GLY A 137 -10.06 0.26 12.99
CA GLY A 137 -10.36 -0.60 11.85
C GLY A 137 -11.85 -0.62 11.52
N VAL A 138 -12.16 -0.47 10.22
CA VAL A 138 -13.53 -0.56 9.68
C VAL A 138 -13.71 -1.90 8.95
N GLU A 139 -14.95 -2.33 8.75
CA GLU A 139 -15.25 -3.58 8.02
C GLU A 139 -14.82 -3.52 6.57
N LYS A 140 -15.00 -2.35 5.93
CA LYS A 140 -14.77 -2.10 4.52
C LYS A 140 -14.55 -0.63 4.26
N TYR A 141 -13.87 -0.35 3.16
CA TYR A 141 -13.88 0.98 2.55
C TYR A 141 -15.04 1.09 1.56
N THR A 142 -15.42 2.32 1.25
CA THR A 142 -16.42 2.67 0.24
C THR A 142 -15.74 3.40 -0.89
N GLY A 143 -16.11 3.09 -2.13
CA GLY A 143 -15.59 3.76 -3.32
C GLY A 143 -15.83 5.26 -3.29
N ALA A 144 -14.80 6.03 -3.67
CA ALA A 144 -14.83 7.49 -3.70
C ALA A 144 -13.90 8.05 -4.79
N SER A 145 -14.09 9.33 -5.10
CA SER A 145 -13.10 10.06 -5.91
C SER A 145 -12.06 10.69 -4.99
N VAL A 146 -10.80 10.27 -5.15
CA VAL A 146 -9.66 10.67 -4.33
C VAL A 146 -8.50 11.14 -5.19
N ALA A 147 -7.62 11.97 -4.65
CA ALA A 147 -6.45 12.48 -5.35
C ALA A 147 -5.15 11.94 -4.71
N ALA A 148 -4.22 11.47 -5.53
CA ALA A 148 -2.90 11.06 -5.07
C ALA A 148 -2.10 12.30 -4.62
N PRO A 149 -1.78 12.46 -3.32
CA PRO A 149 -1.04 13.64 -2.86
C PRO A 149 0.48 13.53 -3.09
N ASP A 150 0.97 12.32 -3.25
CA ASP A 150 2.36 11.96 -3.56
C ASP A 150 2.45 10.53 -4.09
N LEU A 151 3.67 10.09 -4.41
CA LEU A 151 3.98 8.77 -4.96
C LEU A 151 3.46 7.62 -4.10
N ARG A 152 3.84 7.56 -2.82
CA ARG A 152 3.54 6.43 -1.93
C ARG A 152 2.11 6.42 -1.44
N ALA A 153 1.61 7.59 -1.09
CA ALA A 153 0.21 7.78 -0.73
C ALA A 153 -0.72 7.48 -1.91
N GLY A 154 -0.34 7.85 -3.13
CA GLY A 154 -1.10 7.51 -4.33
C GLY A 154 -1.21 6.00 -4.54
N ALA A 155 -0.09 5.26 -4.47
CA ALA A 155 -0.12 3.81 -4.57
C ALA A 155 -0.96 3.17 -3.46
N ALA A 156 -0.89 3.71 -2.25
CA ALA A 156 -1.70 3.27 -1.12
C ALA A 156 -3.20 3.49 -1.35
N LEU A 157 -3.61 4.66 -1.90
CA LEU A 157 -5.02 4.92 -2.25
C LEU A 157 -5.52 4.01 -3.37
N VAL A 158 -4.65 3.57 -4.29
CA VAL A 158 -4.97 2.51 -5.26
C VAL A 158 -5.31 1.20 -4.55
N ILE A 159 -4.49 0.78 -3.59
CA ILE A 159 -4.75 -0.41 -2.77
C ILE A 159 -6.08 -0.27 -2.00
N ALA A 160 -6.35 0.91 -1.41
CA ALA A 160 -7.62 1.18 -0.75
C ALA A 160 -8.81 1.02 -1.71
N GLY A 161 -8.67 1.50 -2.95
CA GLY A 161 -9.68 1.35 -3.99
C GLY A 161 -9.95 -0.10 -4.38
N LEU A 162 -8.89 -0.94 -4.46
CA LEU A 162 -9.04 -2.38 -4.73
C LEU A 162 -9.76 -3.12 -3.59
N ALA A 163 -9.60 -2.65 -2.34
CA ALA A 163 -10.23 -3.22 -1.16
C ALA A 163 -11.61 -2.59 -0.82
N ALA A 164 -12.07 -1.59 -1.59
CA ALA A 164 -13.31 -0.88 -1.34
C ALA A 164 -14.51 -1.51 -2.06
N GLU A 165 -15.69 -1.33 -1.51
CA GLU A 165 -16.94 -1.60 -2.23
C GLU A 165 -17.33 -0.42 -3.14
N GLY A 166 -17.76 -0.72 -4.36
CA GLY A 166 -18.14 0.28 -5.34
C GLY A 166 -16.99 0.75 -6.22
N TYR A 167 -17.10 1.96 -6.76
CA TYR A 167 -16.09 2.52 -7.68
C TYR A 167 -15.22 3.54 -6.97
N THR A 168 -13.91 3.40 -7.12
CA THR A 168 -12.93 4.40 -6.70
C THR A 168 -12.24 5.00 -7.90
N THR A 169 -12.19 6.31 -7.96
CA THR A 169 -11.38 7.04 -8.93
C THR A 169 -10.19 7.68 -8.24
N VAL A 170 -8.98 7.34 -8.66
CA VAL A 170 -7.76 7.99 -8.18
C VAL A 170 -7.25 8.93 -9.25
N THR A 171 -7.17 10.21 -8.94
CA THR A 171 -6.63 11.25 -9.82
C THR A 171 -5.16 11.56 -9.50
N GLN A 172 -4.50 12.38 -10.32
CA GLN A 172 -3.09 12.78 -10.16
C GLN A 172 -2.11 11.59 -10.17
N ILE A 173 -2.43 10.55 -10.92
CA ILE A 173 -1.63 9.30 -10.98
C ILE A 173 -0.21 9.49 -11.54
N GLY A 174 0.09 10.65 -12.12
CA GLY A 174 1.46 11.00 -12.54
C GLY A 174 2.49 10.88 -11.41
N TYR A 175 2.07 11.09 -10.15
CA TYR A 175 2.93 10.83 -8.99
C TYR A 175 3.28 9.35 -8.86
N ILE A 176 2.30 8.45 -9.04
CA ILE A 176 2.47 7.00 -8.91
C ILE A 176 3.41 6.47 -10.00
N GLN A 177 3.25 6.94 -11.23
CA GLN A 177 4.02 6.50 -12.39
C GLN A 177 5.52 6.82 -12.30
N ARG A 178 5.92 7.71 -11.40
CA ARG A 178 7.33 8.05 -11.16
C ARG A 178 8.13 6.96 -10.44
N GLY A 179 7.48 6.04 -9.75
CA GLY A 179 8.15 5.01 -8.98
C GLY A 179 7.50 3.63 -9.03
N TYR A 180 6.41 3.48 -9.78
CA TYR A 180 5.77 2.18 -10.00
C TYR A 180 5.58 1.96 -11.51
N GLU A 181 6.39 1.08 -12.07
CA GLU A 181 6.28 0.73 -13.48
C GLU A 181 5.07 -0.14 -13.74
N ARG A 182 4.18 0.28 -14.69
CA ARG A 182 3.02 -0.49 -15.14
C ARG A 182 2.15 -1.01 -13.98
N PHE A 183 1.95 -0.16 -12.97
CA PHE A 183 1.32 -0.54 -11.71
C PHE A 183 -0.09 -1.12 -11.89
N ASP A 184 -0.92 -0.47 -12.73
CA ASP A 184 -2.26 -0.93 -13.06
C ASP A 184 -2.26 -2.27 -13.81
N GLU A 185 -1.30 -2.48 -14.74
CA GLU A 185 -1.19 -3.74 -15.48
C GLU A 185 -0.78 -4.89 -14.55
N LYS A 186 0.18 -4.67 -13.66
CA LYS A 186 0.61 -5.67 -12.66
C LYS A 186 -0.54 -6.05 -11.72
N LEU A 187 -1.29 -5.05 -11.21
CA LEU A 187 -2.46 -5.30 -10.36
C LEU A 187 -3.59 -6.03 -11.12
N ARG A 188 -3.82 -5.68 -12.39
CA ARG A 188 -4.79 -6.38 -13.24
C ARG A 188 -4.39 -7.83 -13.49
N ALA A 189 -3.11 -8.11 -13.72
CA ALA A 189 -2.59 -9.47 -13.88
C ALA A 189 -2.77 -10.33 -12.62
N LEU A 190 -2.85 -9.71 -11.44
CA LEU A 190 -3.16 -10.36 -10.17
C LEU A 190 -4.68 -10.51 -9.91
N GLY A 191 -5.53 -10.11 -10.86
CA GLY A 191 -6.99 -10.19 -10.74
C GLY A 191 -7.66 -8.92 -10.25
N GLY A 192 -6.92 -7.84 -10.04
CA GLY A 192 -7.49 -6.53 -9.68
C GLY A 192 -8.32 -5.93 -10.82
N LEU A 193 -9.52 -5.46 -10.50
CA LEU A 193 -10.38 -4.77 -11.46
C LEU A 193 -9.99 -3.29 -11.52
N ILE A 194 -9.00 -2.98 -12.32
CA ILE A 194 -8.40 -1.65 -12.44
C ILE A 194 -8.21 -1.26 -13.90
N GLU A 195 -8.53 -0.03 -14.24
CA GLU A 195 -8.33 0.54 -15.56
C GLU A 195 -7.71 1.93 -15.48
N LYS A 196 -6.71 2.18 -16.31
CA LYS A 196 -6.16 3.51 -16.52
C LYS A 196 -6.98 4.21 -17.60
N VAL A 197 -7.55 5.36 -17.27
CA VAL A 197 -8.36 6.18 -18.18
C VAL A 197 -7.59 7.45 -18.51
N ASP A 198 -7.29 7.66 -19.78
CA ASP A 198 -6.76 8.92 -20.29
C ASP A 198 -7.93 9.82 -20.66
N SER A 199 -8.14 10.92 -19.94
CA SER A 199 -9.11 11.93 -20.32
C SER A 199 -8.39 13.18 -20.82
N GLU A 200 -8.79 13.69 -21.96
CA GLU A 200 -8.21 14.91 -22.56
C GLU A 200 -8.39 16.17 -21.69
N LYS A 201 -9.25 16.13 -20.67
CA LYS A 201 -9.58 17.26 -19.78
C LYS A 201 -9.13 17.12 -18.34
N GLU A 202 -8.69 15.96 -17.92
CA GLU A 202 -8.25 15.72 -16.53
C GLU A 202 -7.02 14.82 -16.52
N THR A 203 -6.02 15.21 -15.76
CA THR A 203 -4.87 14.36 -15.46
C THR A 203 -5.33 12.94 -15.10
N ASN A 204 -4.77 11.96 -15.78
CA ASN A 204 -4.98 10.51 -15.71
C ASN A 204 -5.71 10.00 -14.45
N LYS A 205 -6.77 9.21 -14.63
CA LYS A 205 -7.60 8.60 -13.59
C LYS A 205 -7.54 7.08 -13.63
N PHE A 206 -7.51 6.42 -12.46
CA PHE A 206 -7.81 4.99 -12.35
C PHE A 206 -9.27 4.81 -11.89
N ILE A 207 -10.03 3.99 -12.60
CA ILE A 207 -11.40 3.63 -12.24
C ILE A 207 -11.41 2.15 -11.84
N TYR A 208 -11.88 1.86 -10.65
CA TYR A 208 -11.93 0.51 -10.08
C TYR A 208 -13.37 0.02 -9.99
N LYS A 209 -13.59 -1.21 -10.39
CA LYS A 209 -14.88 -1.89 -10.22
C LYS A 209 -14.70 -3.09 -9.31
N THR A 210 -15.22 -3.04 -8.11
CA THR A 210 -15.44 -4.23 -7.31
C THR A 210 -16.76 -4.83 -7.77
N GLY A 211 -16.71 -5.84 -8.63
CA GLY A 211 -17.89 -6.58 -9.05
C GLY A 211 -18.01 -7.84 -8.21
N THR A 212 -19.10 -7.97 -7.48
CA THR A 212 -19.64 -9.30 -7.21
C THR A 212 -20.00 -9.89 -8.57
N VAL A 213 -19.23 -10.86 -9.04
CA VAL A 213 -19.66 -11.73 -10.15
C VAL A 213 -20.80 -12.58 -9.59
N ASN A 214 -22.04 -12.32 -10.05
CA ASN A 214 -23.17 -13.23 -9.89
C ASN A 214 -22.95 -14.45 -10.77
#